data_b3a302c8abd803b8ae6fa1949a00d155
#
_entry.id   b3a302c8abd803b8ae6fa1949a00d155
#
_cell.length_a   1.000
_cell.length_b   1.000
_cell.length_c   1.000
_cell.angle_alpha   90.00
_cell.angle_beta   90.00
_cell.angle_gamma   90.00
#
_symmetry.space_group_name_H-M   'P 1'
#
loop_
_entity.id
_entity.type
_entity.pdbx_description
1 polymer ?
#
loop_
_entity_poly.entity_id
_entity_poly.type
_entity_poly.pdbx_seq_one_letter_code
_entity_poly.pdbx_strand_id
1 'polypeptide(L)'
;LNRMSIRFLQNTREYYHTLEQDAGRVWVQNFPEMWRLVLSQEEEARNDPALRAEKAEWLECMPAVRWVSRLPSRVMEQFRVGRNEYDYGLLVEADAARQLGLRRTDHVELVCGGDYLTTVWKKDYRGSFGWDSLETLHAEILRRGFRAVGDTFSSILASREQPDGSIINYHLTRTKIYT
;
A
#
# COMPACT_ATOMS: atom_id res chain seq x y z
N LEU A 1 -14.89 -14.62 -14.45
CA LEU A 1 -14.23 -13.33 -14.22
C LEU A 1 -15.22 -12.24 -14.58
N ASN A 2 -15.52 -11.36 -13.62
CA ASN A 2 -16.41 -10.22 -13.88
C ASN A 2 -15.63 -9.12 -14.67
N ARG A 3 -16.38 -8.16 -15.25
CA ARG A 3 -15.79 -7.09 -16.06
C ARG A 3 -14.74 -6.26 -15.29
N MET A 4 -14.92 -6.14 -13.97
CA MET A 4 -14.00 -5.39 -13.11
C MET A 4 -12.68 -6.13 -12.92
N SER A 5 -12.71 -7.45 -12.75
CA SER A 5 -11.51 -8.28 -12.68
C SER A 5 -10.71 -8.26 -13.98
N ILE A 6 -11.40 -8.26 -15.13
CA ILE A 6 -10.74 -8.16 -16.45
C ILE A 6 -10.06 -6.81 -16.61
N ARG A 7 -10.74 -5.71 -16.29
CA ARG A 7 -10.17 -4.36 -16.35
C ARG A 7 -8.99 -4.19 -15.40
N PHE A 8 -9.11 -4.76 -14.19
CA PHE A 8 -8.00 -4.77 -13.23
C PHE A 8 -6.78 -5.52 -13.79
N LEU A 9 -6.97 -6.71 -14.38
CA LEU A 9 -5.88 -7.49 -14.96
C LEU A 9 -5.24 -6.77 -16.16
N GLN A 10 -6.02 -6.10 -17.00
CA GLN A 10 -5.51 -5.29 -18.12
C GLN A 10 -4.67 -4.12 -17.60
N ASN A 11 -5.20 -3.33 -16.66
CA ASN A 11 -4.47 -2.23 -16.05
C ASN A 11 -3.21 -2.72 -15.32
N THR A 12 -3.27 -3.89 -14.70
CA THR A 12 -2.12 -4.51 -14.03
C THR A 12 -1.06 -4.91 -15.05
N ARG A 13 -1.44 -5.47 -16.20
CA ARG A 13 -0.50 -5.83 -17.26
C ARG A 13 0.23 -4.61 -17.83
N GLU A 14 -0.48 -3.54 -18.13
CA GLU A 14 0.12 -2.27 -18.56
C GLU A 14 1.03 -1.71 -17.45
N TYR A 15 0.60 -1.81 -16.22
CA TYR A 15 1.37 -1.38 -15.05
C TYR A 15 2.66 -2.19 -14.87
N TYR A 16 2.63 -3.51 -15.09
CA TYR A 16 3.82 -4.36 -15.02
C TYR A 16 4.85 -4.05 -16.09
N HIS A 17 4.44 -3.62 -17.27
CA HIS A 17 5.36 -3.18 -18.31
C HIS A 17 6.13 -1.91 -17.94
N THR A 18 5.55 -1.07 -17.11
CA THR A 18 6.19 0.18 -16.66
C THR A 18 6.96 0.03 -15.34
N LEU A 19 6.72 -1.04 -14.55
CA LEU A 19 7.33 -1.22 -13.23
C LEU A 19 8.87 -1.14 -13.26
N GLU A 20 9.49 -1.76 -14.24
CA GLU A 20 10.96 -1.71 -14.39
C GLU A 20 11.45 -0.32 -14.75
N GLN A 21 10.68 0.42 -15.54
CA GLN A 21 11.02 1.78 -15.98
C GLN A 21 10.75 2.80 -14.87
N ASP A 22 9.76 2.52 -14.02
CA ASP A 22 9.34 3.42 -12.94
C ASP A 22 10.07 3.16 -11.61
N ALA A 23 10.81 2.06 -11.50
CA ALA A 23 11.57 1.75 -10.29
C ALA A 23 12.59 2.86 -9.97
N GLY A 24 12.45 3.45 -8.78
CA GLY A 24 13.28 4.57 -8.30
C GLY A 24 12.80 5.95 -8.75
N ARG A 25 11.78 6.06 -9.61
CA ARG A 25 11.16 7.35 -9.96
C ARG A 25 10.21 7.79 -8.85
N VAL A 26 10.06 9.10 -8.70
CA VAL A 26 9.11 9.72 -7.75
C VAL A 26 8.21 10.69 -8.49
N TRP A 27 6.90 10.51 -8.33
CA TRP A 27 5.89 11.36 -8.98
C TRP A 27 4.73 11.66 -8.04
N VAL A 28 3.96 12.67 -8.38
CA VAL A 28 2.69 12.97 -7.71
C VAL A 28 1.57 12.25 -8.45
N GLN A 29 0.72 11.58 -7.71
CA GLN A 29 -0.45 10.89 -8.24
C GLN A 29 -1.67 11.16 -7.36
N ASN A 30 -2.80 11.47 -8.00
CA ASN A 30 -4.07 11.56 -7.31
C ASN A 30 -4.66 10.16 -7.12
N PHE A 31 -4.99 9.82 -5.89
CA PHE A 31 -5.67 8.56 -5.55
C PHE A 31 -7.10 8.85 -5.08
N PRO A 32 -8.05 7.95 -5.41
CA PRO A 32 -9.39 8.03 -4.87
C PRO A 32 -9.42 7.72 -3.37
N GLU A 33 -10.56 7.91 -2.76
CA GLU A 33 -10.85 7.41 -1.42
C GLU A 33 -10.74 5.88 -1.39
N MET A 34 -10.18 5.34 -0.31
CA MET A 34 -9.97 3.90 -0.16
C MET A 34 -10.49 3.43 1.19
N TRP A 35 -10.86 2.17 1.26
CA TRP A 35 -11.15 1.45 2.49
C TRP A 35 -9.97 0.58 2.86
N ARG A 36 -9.65 0.58 4.13
CA ARG A 36 -8.60 -0.26 4.69
C ARG A 36 -9.13 -1.11 5.83
N LEU A 37 -9.10 -2.43 5.68
CA LEU A 37 -9.31 -3.36 6.78
C LEU A 37 -8.03 -3.41 7.61
N VAL A 38 -8.15 -3.02 8.88
CA VAL A 38 -7.01 -2.98 9.80
C VAL A 38 -6.77 -4.38 10.36
N LEU A 39 -5.59 -4.92 10.11
CA LEU A 39 -5.15 -6.20 10.65
C LEU A 39 -4.07 -5.93 11.69
N SER A 40 -4.50 -5.67 12.92
CA SER A 40 -3.58 -5.36 14.02
C SER A 40 -2.52 -6.45 14.20
N GLN A 41 -1.30 -6.04 14.61
CA GLN A 41 -0.25 -6.96 15.02
C GLN A 41 -0.47 -7.49 16.45
N GLU A 42 -1.39 -6.93 17.20
CA GLU A 42 -1.68 -7.34 18.57
C GLU A 42 -2.36 -8.72 18.59
N GLU A 43 -1.95 -9.53 19.55
CA GLU A 43 -2.39 -10.92 19.69
C GLU A 43 -3.91 -11.03 19.90
N GLU A 44 -4.50 -10.06 20.60
CA GLU A 44 -5.94 -9.97 20.85
C GLU A 44 -6.75 -9.81 19.54
N ALA A 45 -6.31 -8.95 18.64
CA ALA A 45 -6.98 -8.75 17.36
C ALA A 45 -6.85 -9.96 16.43
N ARG A 46 -5.77 -10.74 16.54
CA ARG A 46 -5.61 -12.01 15.80
C ARG A 46 -6.64 -13.06 16.21
N ASN A 47 -7.14 -12.99 17.42
CA ASN A 47 -8.09 -13.94 17.98
C ASN A 47 -9.56 -13.50 17.84
N ASP A 48 -9.83 -12.36 17.23
CA ASP A 48 -11.18 -11.89 16.95
C ASP A 48 -11.82 -12.71 15.80
N PRO A 49 -12.87 -13.52 16.08
CA PRO A 49 -13.55 -14.29 15.07
C PRO A 49 -14.22 -13.44 13.99
N ALA A 50 -14.73 -12.26 14.34
CA ALA A 50 -15.39 -11.35 13.42
C ALA A 50 -14.37 -10.77 12.43
N LEU A 51 -13.22 -10.29 12.92
CA LEU A 51 -12.13 -9.82 12.07
C LEU A 51 -11.58 -10.92 11.16
N ARG A 52 -11.50 -12.17 11.65
CA ARG A 52 -11.07 -13.30 10.81
C ARG A 52 -12.05 -13.60 9.67
N ALA A 53 -13.33 -13.57 9.95
CA ALA A 53 -14.36 -13.78 8.93
C ALA A 53 -14.32 -12.65 7.88
N GLU A 54 -14.23 -11.42 8.32
CA GLU A 54 -14.13 -10.25 7.46
C GLU A 54 -12.87 -10.28 6.60
N LYS A 55 -11.71 -10.63 7.20
CA LYS A 55 -10.47 -10.84 6.45
C LYS A 55 -10.63 -11.88 5.33
N ALA A 56 -11.30 -13.00 5.60
CA ALA A 56 -11.53 -14.03 4.60
C ALA A 56 -12.39 -13.49 3.45
N GLU A 57 -13.49 -12.78 3.75
CA GLU A 57 -14.34 -12.13 2.74
C GLU A 57 -13.54 -11.15 1.86
N TRP A 58 -12.68 -10.33 2.47
CA TRP A 58 -11.84 -9.39 1.73
C TRP A 58 -10.82 -10.10 0.84
N LEU A 59 -10.20 -11.18 1.31
CA LEU A 59 -9.23 -11.95 0.53
C LEU A 59 -9.83 -12.63 -0.69
N GLU A 60 -11.13 -13.00 -0.66
CA GLU A 60 -11.84 -13.51 -1.83
C GLU A 60 -12.00 -12.46 -2.93
N CYS A 61 -11.87 -11.19 -2.59
CA CYS A 61 -11.95 -10.07 -3.53
C CYS A 61 -10.61 -9.72 -4.20
N MET A 62 -9.55 -10.48 -3.94
CA MET A 62 -8.29 -10.28 -4.68
C MET A 62 -8.49 -10.57 -6.18
N PRO A 63 -7.83 -9.84 -7.07
CA PRO A 63 -6.76 -8.88 -6.85
C PRO A 63 -7.21 -7.41 -6.70
N ALA A 64 -8.51 -7.13 -6.61
CA ALA A 64 -8.99 -5.75 -6.36
C ALA A 64 -8.57 -5.25 -4.97
N VAL A 65 -8.63 -6.15 -3.98
CA VAL A 65 -8.08 -5.96 -2.64
C VAL A 65 -6.58 -6.26 -2.65
N ARG A 66 -5.78 -5.51 -1.91
CA ARG A 66 -4.32 -5.70 -1.82
C ARG A 66 -3.83 -5.64 -0.39
N TRP A 67 -2.79 -6.40 -0.11
CA TRP A 67 -2.04 -6.23 1.12
C TRP A 67 -1.36 -4.87 1.17
N VAL A 68 -1.39 -4.23 2.32
CA VAL A 68 -0.78 -2.93 2.55
C VAL A 68 -0.12 -2.89 3.93
N SER A 69 1.08 -2.31 3.99
CA SER A 69 1.70 -1.85 5.23
C SER A 69 1.42 -0.36 5.37
N ARG A 70 1.09 0.09 6.59
CA ARG A 70 0.91 1.49 6.92
C ARG A 70 2.00 1.92 7.90
N LEU A 71 2.64 3.04 7.60
CA LEU A 71 3.50 3.76 8.52
C LEU A 71 2.75 5.03 8.95
N PRO A 72 2.51 5.24 10.25
CA PRO A 72 1.88 6.45 10.75
C PRO A 72 2.65 7.71 10.36
N SER A 73 1.95 8.81 10.15
CA SER A 73 2.52 10.11 9.74
C SER A 73 3.67 10.56 10.64
N ARG A 74 3.59 10.31 11.96
CA ARG A 74 4.65 10.61 12.92
C ARG A 74 6.00 9.96 12.58
N VAL A 75 6.00 8.82 11.89
CA VAL A 75 7.24 8.15 11.45
C VAL A 75 7.96 8.98 10.41
N MET A 76 7.22 9.64 9.51
CA MET A 76 7.79 10.55 8.51
C MET A 76 8.32 11.83 9.14
N GLU A 77 7.68 12.33 10.19
CA GLU A 77 8.11 13.52 10.94
C GLU A 77 9.38 13.26 11.78
N GLN A 78 9.49 12.04 12.30
CA GLN A 78 10.60 11.60 13.16
C GLN A 78 11.64 10.76 12.42
N PHE A 79 11.70 10.91 11.10
CA PHE A 79 12.58 10.14 10.24
C PHE A 79 14.03 10.17 10.74
N ARG A 80 14.55 9.02 11.16
CA ARG A 80 15.86 8.68 11.78
C ARG A 80 15.85 8.40 13.28
N VAL A 81 14.75 8.53 14.00
CA VAL A 81 14.72 8.28 15.45
C VAL A 81 13.61 7.28 15.76
N GLY A 82 13.95 6.02 15.97
CA GLY A 82 13.06 5.09 16.61
C GLY A 82 12.74 3.80 15.85
N ARG A 83 12.04 2.90 16.53
CA ARG A 83 11.54 1.64 15.99
C ARG A 83 10.47 1.92 14.92
N ASN A 84 10.51 1.15 13.85
CA ASN A 84 9.51 1.19 12.78
C ASN A 84 8.18 0.66 13.30
N GLU A 85 7.36 1.56 13.78
CA GLU A 85 5.98 1.21 14.03
C GLU A 85 5.25 1.19 12.69
N TYR A 86 4.87 0.02 12.25
CA TYR A 86 4.00 -0.16 11.10
C TYR A 86 2.96 -1.22 11.43
N ASP A 87 1.82 -1.10 10.82
CA ASP A 87 0.78 -2.11 10.89
C ASP A 87 0.42 -2.63 9.49
N TYR A 88 -0.35 -3.71 9.44
CA TYR A 88 -0.79 -4.33 8.20
C TYR A 88 -2.29 -4.18 8.02
N GLY A 89 -2.71 -4.30 6.79
CA GLY A 89 -4.11 -4.34 6.44
C GLY A 89 -4.33 -4.81 5.02
N LEU A 90 -5.59 -4.79 4.64
CA LEU A 90 -6.04 -4.95 3.27
C LEU A 90 -6.61 -3.63 2.79
N LEU A 91 -6.33 -3.26 1.55
CA LEU A 91 -6.69 -1.97 0.97
C LEU A 91 -7.42 -2.17 -0.35
N VAL A 92 -8.47 -1.37 -0.57
CA VAL A 92 -9.27 -1.37 -1.78
C VAL A 92 -9.81 0.04 -2.05
N GLU A 93 -10.01 0.40 -3.32
CA GLU A 93 -10.72 1.64 -3.65
C GLU A 93 -12.16 1.59 -3.13
N ALA A 94 -12.66 2.68 -2.55
CA ALA A 94 -13.97 2.72 -1.90
C ALA A 94 -15.12 2.35 -2.85
N ASP A 95 -15.06 2.78 -4.11
CA ASP A 95 -16.06 2.43 -5.12
C ASP A 95 -16.00 0.95 -5.50
N ALA A 96 -14.80 0.39 -5.61
CA ALA A 96 -14.62 -1.04 -5.83
C ALA A 96 -15.12 -1.86 -4.63
N ALA A 97 -14.87 -1.43 -3.41
CA ALA A 97 -15.37 -2.07 -2.21
C ALA A 97 -16.91 -2.17 -2.21
N ARG A 98 -17.58 -1.05 -2.53
CA ARG A 98 -19.07 -1.01 -2.65
C ARG A 98 -19.58 -1.96 -3.73
N GLN A 99 -18.93 -1.99 -4.90
CA GLN A 99 -19.30 -2.89 -6.01
C GLN A 99 -19.08 -4.37 -5.69
N LEU A 100 -18.10 -4.67 -4.83
CA LEU A 100 -17.81 -6.02 -4.35
C LEU A 100 -18.73 -6.45 -3.20
N GLY A 101 -19.56 -5.54 -2.67
CA GLY A 101 -20.44 -5.81 -1.55
C GLY A 101 -19.75 -5.80 -0.19
N LEU A 102 -18.50 -5.36 -0.12
CA LEU A 102 -17.79 -5.21 1.15
C LEU A 102 -18.49 -4.18 2.02
N ARG A 103 -18.48 -4.41 3.34
CA ARG A 103 -19.13 -3.52 4.30
C ARG A 103 -18.09 -2.70 5.05
N ARG A 104 -18.49 -1.52 5.46
CA ARG A 104 -17.70 -0.70 6.35
C ARG A 104 -18.08 -1.03 7.80
N THR A 105 -17.23 -1.76 8.47
CA THR A 105 -17.34 -2.16 9.89
C THR A 105 -16.44 -1.29 10.75
N ASP A 106 -16.41 -1.55 12.04
CA ASP A 106 -15.51 -0.89 12.98
C ASP A 106 -14.02 -1.24 12.74
N HIS A 107 -13.76 -2.33 12.00
CA HIS A 107 -12.41 -2.72 11.60
C HIS A 107 -11.94 -2.02 10.31
N VAL A 108 -12.83 -1.28 9.63
CA VAL A 108 -12.54 -0.63 8.34
C VAL A 108 -12.37 0.87 8.52
N GLU A 109 -11.17 1.34 8.32
CA GLU A 109 -10.88 2.77 8.27
C GLU A 109 -10.97 3.34 6.86
N LEU A 110 -11.26 4.64 6.81
CA LEU A 110 -11.28 5.41 5.58
C LEU A 110 -9.91 6.03 5.35
N VAL A 111 -9.32 5.75 4.19
CA VAL A 111 -8.11 6.41 3.71
C VAL A 111 -8.53 7.49 2.71
N CYS A 112 -8.35 8.75 3.10
CA CYS A 112 -8.78 9.89 2.29
C CYS A 112 -8.05 9.93 0.95
N GLY A 113 -8.80 10.16 -0.12
CA GLY A 113 -8.24 10.45 -1.44
C GLY A 113 -7.45 11.77 -1.48
N GLY A 114 -6.84 12.05 -2.61
CA GLY A 114 -6.06 13.27 -2.87
C GLY A 114 -4.69 13.00 -3.48
N ASP A 115 -3.80 13.97 -3.38
CA ASP A 115 -2.47 13.87 -3.97
C ASP A 115 -1.49 13.16 -3.05
N TYR A 116 -0.80 12.20 -3.62
CA TYR A 116 0.23 11.41 -2.96
C TYR A 116 1.54 11.53 -3.73
N LEU A 117 2.62 11.73 -3.01
CA LEU A 117 3.95 11.49 -3.55
C LEU A 117 4.20 9.99 -3.55
N THR A 118 4.52 9.46 -4.71
CA THR A 118 4.51 8.02 -4.98
C THR A 118 5.84 7.59 -5.57
N THR A 119 6.31 6.41 -5.21
CA THR A 119 7.46 5.76 -5.81
C THR A 119 7.25 4.25 -5.94
N VAL A 120 7.86 3.65 -6.94
CA VAL A 120 8.05 2.20 -7.03
C VAL A 120 9.48 1.88 -6.67
N TRP A 121 9.70 0.89 -5.83
CA TRP A 121 11.03 0.42 -5.46
C TRP A 121 11.09 -1.10 -5.45
N LYS A 122 12.29 -1.61 -5.65
CA LYS A 122 12.59 -3.04 -5.69
C LYS A 122 13.29 -3.46 -4.42
N LYS A 123 12.92 -4.61 -3.88
CA LYS A 123 13.60 -5.19 -2.74
C LYS A 123 13.63 -6.70 -2.81
N ASP A 124 14.76 -7.28 -2.38
CA ASP A 124 14.86 -8.70 -2.10
C ASP A 124 13.84 -9.08 -1.00
N TYR A 125 13.14 -10.18 -1.21
CA TYR A 125 12.12 -10.71 -0.27
C TYR A 125 12.63 -10.85 1.17
N ARG A 126 13.92 -11.11 1.37
CA ARG A 126 14.56 -11.27 2.69
C ARG A 126 14.70 -9.97 3.48
N GLY A 127 14.43 -8.84 2.86
CA GLY A 127 14.52 -7.54 3.51
C GLY A 127 13.20 -7.12 4.16
N SER A 128 13.24 -6.67 5.43
CA SER A 128 12.14 -5.94 6.05
C SER A 128 11.76 -4.71 5.22
N PHE A 129 10.55 -4.19 5.40
CA PHE A 129 10.11 -2.91 4.83
C PHE A 129 11.25 -1.88 4.97
N GLY A 130 11.81 -1.47 3.82
CA GLY A 130 13.08 -0.75 3.83
C GLY A 130 12.91 0.75 4.04
N TRP A 131 13.70 1.29 4.90
CA TRP A 131 13.89 2.72 5.09
C TRP A 131 14.29 3.44 3.80
N ASP A 132 14.98 2.74 2.89
CA ASP A 132 15.53 3.30 1.66
C ASP A 132 14.47 3.95 0.77
N SER A 133 13.28 3.33 0.68
CA SER A 133 12.17 3.92 -0.08
C SER A 133 11.57 5.14 0.60
N LEU A 134 11.54 5.14 1.93
CA LEU A 134 11.09 6.28 2.73
C LEU A 134 12.10 7.42 2.66
N GLU A 135 13.40 7.12 2.66
CA GLU A 135 14.45 8.15 2.45
C GLU A 135 14.24 8.88 1.13
N THR A 136 14.01 8.13 0.07
CA THR A 136 13.75 8.72 -1.26
C THR A 136 12.52 9.62 -1.24
N LEU A 137 11.40 9.16 -0.67
CA LEU A 137 10.18 9.97 -0.56
C LEU A 137 10.38 11.19 0.33
N HIS A 138 11.03 11.03 1.49
CA HIS A 138 11.29 12.13 2.42
C HIS A 138 12.19 13.20 1.80
N ALA A 139 13.28 12.79 1.17
CA ALA A 139 14.19 13.72 0.47
C ALA A 139 13.45 14.50 -0.63
N GLU A 140 12.55 13.84 -1.35
CA GLU A 140 11.80 14.45 -2.44
C GLU A 140 10.68 15.38 -1.93
N ILE A 141 10.04 15.07 -0.80
CA ILE A 141 9.12 15.96 -0.08
C ILE A 141 9.83 17.28 0.27
N LEU A 142 10.99 17.16 0.90
CA LEU A 142 11.78 18.34 1.29
C LEU A 142 12.25 19.14 0.08
N ARG A 143 12.78 18.46 -0.95
CA ARG A 143 13.29 19.11 -2.16
C ARG A 143 12.21 19.90 -2.91
N ARG A 144 10.98 19.39 -2.94
CA ARG A 144 9.85 20.05 -3.63
C ARG A 144 9.09 21.04 -2.76
N GLY A 145 9.43 21.16 -1.48
CA GLY A 145 8.72 22.03 -0.53
C GLY A 145 7.34 21.53 -0.17
N PHE A 146 7.06 20.25 -0.38
CA PHE A 146 5.78 19.62 0.01
C PHE A 146 5.75 19.38 1.51
N ARG A 147 4.53 19.20 2.03
CA ARG A 147 4.31 18.76 3.42
C ARG A 147 3.61 17.41 3.41
N ALA A 148 4.16 16.42 4.12
CA ALA A 148 3.45 15.19 4.41
C ALA A 148 2.26 15.49 5.35
N VAL A 149 1.06 15.07 4.98
CA VAL A 149 -0.19 15.37 5.73
C VAL A 149 -0.95 14.13 6.14
N GLY A 150 -0.36 12.96 6.00
CA GLY A 150 -0.99 11.69 6.35
C GLY A 150 0.00 10.54 6.40
N ASP A 151 -0.55 9.36 6.60
CA ASP A 151 0.21 8.13 6.69
C ASP A 151 0.86 7.75 5.35
N THR A 152 1.92 6.97 5.46
CA THR A 152 2.57 6.36 4.29
C THR A 152 2.10 4.92 4.14
N PHE A 153 1.72 4.56 2.93
CA PHE A 153 1.24 3.23 2.58
C PHE A 153 2.20 2.56 1.60
N SER A 154 2.43 1.27 1.80
CA SER A 154 3.23 0.46 0.89
C SER A 154 2.53 -0.85 0.58
N SER A 155 2.35 -1.13 -0.71
CA SER A 155 1.74 -2.36 -1.21
C SER A 155 2.69 -3.10 -2.13
N ILE A 156 2.75 -4.42 -2.02
CA ILE A 156 3.45 -5.25 -2.99
C ILE A 156 2.62 -5.27 -4.28
N LEU A 157 3.24 -4.85 -5.37
CA LEU A 157 2.63 -4.85 -6.70
C LEU A 157 2.88 -6.15 -7.44
N ALA A 158 4.10 -6.65 -7.32
CA ALA A 158 4.56 -7.86 -7.98
C ALA A 158 5.72 -8.50 -7.23
N SER A 159 5.86 -9.80 -7.43
CA SER A 159 7.02 -10.56 -7.04
C SER A 159 7.57 -11.28 -8.26
N ARG A 160 8.87 -11.23 -8.45
CA ARG A 160 9.56 -11.90 -9.56
C ARG A 160 10.65 -12.79 -9.02
N GLU A 161 10.58 -14.07 -9.38
CA GLU A 161 11.67 -15.01 -9.14
C GLU A 161 12.81 -14.73 -10.14
N GLN A 162 14.03 -14.70 -9.63
CA GLN A 162 15.24 -14.52 -10.41
C GLN A 162 15.84 -15.89 -10.78
N PRO A 163 16.73 -15.97 -11.78
CA PRO A 163 17.37 -17.22 -12.16
C PRO A 163 18.15 -17.91 -11.05
N ASP A 164 18.59 -17.18 -10.02
CA ASP A 164 19.27 -17.70 -8.83
C ASP A 164 18.31 -18.16 -7.72
N GLY A 165 17.00 -18.15 -7.98
CA GLY A 165 15.96 -18.50 -7.01
C GLY A 165 15.64 -17.40 -5.99
N SER A 166 16.27 -16.24 -6.06
CA SER A 166 15.89 -15.09 -5.23
C SER A 166 14.57 -14.49 -5.71
N ILE A 167 13.83 -13.86 -4.81
CA ILE A 167 12.57 -13.17 -5.13
C ILE A 167 12.78 -11.68 -4.95
N ILE A 168 12.48 -10.93 -6.00
CA ILE A 168 12.41 -9.47 -5.94
C ILE A 168 10.95 -9.04 -5.85
N ASN A 169 10.64 -8.25 -4.84
CA ASN A 169 9.34 -7.60 -4.69
C ASN A 169 9.39 -6.16 -5.23
N TYR A 170 8.38 -5.81 -5.99
CA TYR A 170 8.12 -4.43 -6.39
C TYR A 170 7.06 -3.85 -5.45
N HIS A 171 7.38 -2.76 -4.81
CA HIS A 171 6.50 -2.08 -3.87
C HIS A 171 6.07 -0.73 -4.43
N LEU A 172 4.78 -0.42 -4.32
CA LEU A 172 4.26 0.92 -4.47
C LEU A 172 4.20 1.56 -3.09
N THR A 173 5.02 2.57 -2.87
CA THR A 173 5.00 3.34 -1.63
C THR A 173 4.52 4.75 -1.92
N ARG A 174 3.63 5.26 -1.09
CA ARG A 174 2.99 6.55 -1.28
C ARG A 174 2.72 7.25 0.04
N THR A 175 2.98 8.55 0.08
CA THR A 175 2.74 9.43 1.22
C THR A 175 1.80 10.55 0.80
N LYS A 176 0.74 10.79 1.57
CA LYS A 176 -0.18 11.90 1.29
C LYS A 176 0.53 13.23 1.51
N ILE A 177 0.40 14.12 0.54
CA ILE A 177 1.07 15.42 0.54
C ILE A 177 0.07 16.57 0.41
N TYR A 178 0.52 17.72 0.87
CA TYR A 178 -0.04 19.02 0.54
C TYR A 178 1.05 19.79 -0.23
N THR A 179 0.67 20.30 -1.41
CA THR A 179 1.54 21.06 -2.32
C THR A 179 1.39 22.56 -2.08
#